data_17c32ab6dc07164954657ff6aeeacdcd
#
_entry.id   17c32ab6dc07164954657ff6aeeacdcd
#
_cell.length_a   1.000
_cell.length_b   1.000
_cell.length_c   1.000
_cell.angle_alpha   90.00
_cell.angle_beta   90.00
_cell.angle_gamma   90.00
#
_symmetry.space_group_name_H-M   'P 1'
#
loop_
_entity.id
_entity.type
_entity.pdbx_description
1 polymer ?
#
loop_
_entity_poly.entity_id
_entity_poly.type
_entity_poly.pdbx_seq_one_letter_code
_entity_poly.pdbx_strand_id
1 'polypeptide(L)'
;SWSKVKFFTMGTGDGNIDYEGRLRRGGYWRTSSDWPLKSTEYKEYYLDRNRRLTTEILGLDNESSSKYTFDPKNPVPTIGGSLSAAAPWLCPGAFDQRADPDRFIGSHNNSPLNSRDDVLTFQTEELDIDTEITGPIKVKLWISSSAKDTDFTVKLIDLFPSTDEYVEGLA
;
A
#
# COMPACT_ATOMS: atom_id res chain seq x y z
N SER A 1 -9.66 20.68 27.40
CA SER A 1 -8.46 20.85 26.53
C SER A 1 -8.47 19.79 25.45
N TRP A 2 -8.15 20.18 24.25
CA TRP A 2 -8.03 19.23 23.14
C TRP A 2 -6.75 18.41 23.33
N SER A 3 -6.80 17.11 22.99
CA SER A 3 -5.59 16.29 22.89
C SER A 3 -4.70 16.84 21.76
N LYS A 4 -3.39 16.74 21.92
CA LYS A 4 -2.45 17.24 20.91
C LYS A 4 -2.58 16.55 19.57
N VAL A 5 -2.95 15.26 19.60
CA VAL A 5 -3.07 14.40 18.41
C VAL A 5 -4.42 13.72 18.43
N LYS A 6 -5.11 13.76 17.29
CA LYS A 6 -6.32 12.97 17.03
C LYS A 6 -6.15 12.28 15.68
N PHE A 7 -6.34 10.98 15.62
CA PHE A 7 -6.20 10.17 14.41
C PHE A 7 -7.22 9.05 14.37
N PHE A 8 -7.47 8.55 13.18
CA PHE A 8 -8.40 7.45 12.97
C PHE A 8 -7.60 6.17 12.69
N THR A 9 -7.86 5.12 13.45
CA THR A 9 -7.34 3.79 13.17
C THR A 9 -8.38 3.05 12.34
N MET A 10 -8.03 2.72 11.10
CA MET A 10 -8.89 1.92 10.23
C MET A 10 -8.91 0.49 10.72
N GLY A 11 -10.07 -0.15 10.64
CA GLY A 11 -10.20 -1.57 10.92
C GLY A 11 -9.92 -2.43 9.68
N THR A 12 -9.92 -3.73 9.88
CA THR A 12 -9.80 -4.73 8.81
C THR A 12 -11.11 -4.95 8.05
N GLY A 13 -12.23 -4.47 8.61
CA GLY A 13 -13.56 -4.64 8.01
C GLY A 13 -14.21 -5.98 8.36
N ASP A 14 -15.38 -6.17 7.77
CA ASP A 14 -16.20 -7.37 7.93
C ASP A 14 -16.34 -8.17 6.61
N GLY A 15 -15.57 -7.81 5.59
CA GLY A 15 -15.64 -8.39 4.25
C GLY A 15 -16.81 -7.89 3.40
N ASN A 16 -17.68 -7.04 3.94
CA ASN A 16 -18.83 -6.50 3.23
C ASN A 16 -18.53 -5.15 2.59
N ILE A 17 -19.27 -4.85 1.53
CA ILE A 17 -19.28 -3.53 0.89
C ILE A 17 -20.48 -2.71 1.34
N ASP A 18 -20.36 -1.39 1.24
CA ASP A 18 -21.47 -0.48 1.43
C ASP A 18 -22.27 -0.30 0.10
N TYR A 19 -23.35 0.48 0.18
CA TYR A 19 -24.21 0.75 -0.97
C TYR A 19 -23.52 1.53 -2.10
N GLU A 20 -22.34 2.11 -1.85
CA GLU A 20 -21.50 2.78 -2.85
C GLU A 20 -20.41 1.87 -3.41
N GLY A 21 -20.41 0.58 -3.04
CA GLY A 21 -19.43 -0.42 -3.49
C GLY A 21 -18.06 -0.29 -2.81
N ARG A 22 -18.00 0.32 -1.62
CA ARG A 22 -16.76 0.49 -0.87
C ARG A 22 -16.68 -0.52 0.27
N LEU A 23 -15.48 -1.04 0.52
CA LEU A 23 -15.24 -1.96 1.63
C LEU A 23 -15.56 -1.30 2.98
N ARG A 24 -16.39 -1.96 3.78
CA ARG A 24 -16.75 -1.53 5.13
C ARG A 24 -15.62 -1.85 6.10
N ARG A 25 -14.64 -0.99 6.19
CA ARG A 25 -13.46 -1.22 7.02
C ARG A 25 -13.68 -1.10 8.52
N GLY A 26 -14.69 -0.37 8.96
CA GLY A 26 -14.82 -0.04 10.37
C GLY A 26 -13.69 0.85 10.87
N GLY A 27 -13.38 0.73 12.15
CA GLY A 27 -12.33 1.52 12.79
C GLY A 27 -12.87 2.52 13.80
N TYR A 28 -11.97 3.31 14.40
CA TYR A 28 -12.33 4.24 15.46
C TYR A 28 -11.36 5.39 15.63
N TRP A 29 -11.86 6.50 16.19
CA TRP A 29 -11.06 7.66 16.52
C TRP A 29 -10.27 7.45 17.81
N ARG A 30 -9.00 7.85 17.77
CA ARG A 30 -8.10 7.82 18.93
C ARG A 30 -7.49 9.20 19.19
N THR A 31 -7.05 9.38 20.41
CA THR A 31 -6.34 10.58 20.83
C THR A 31 -5.05 10.22 21.55
N SER A 32 -4.05 11.07 21.43
CA SER A 32 -2.76 10.92 22.12
C SER A 32 -2.19 12.26 22.51
N SER A 33 -1.32 12.27 23.51
CA SER A 33 -0.50 13.43 23.86
C SER A 33 0.70 13.62 22.94
N ASP A 34 1.14 12.55 22.27
CA ASP A 34 2.39 12.50 21.52
C ASP A 34 2.20 11.77 20.17
N TRP A 35 3.06 12.11 19.21
CA TRP A 35 3.20 11.43 17.94
C TRP A 35 4.67 11.33 17.53
N PRO A 36 5.20 10.17 17.13
CA PRO A 36 4.53 8.85 17.16
C PRO A 36 4.03 8.47 18.55
N LEU A 37 3.13 7.49 18.63
CA LEU A 37 2.65 7.00 19.93
C LEU A 37 3.81 6.48 20.74
N LYS A 38 3.78 6.67 22.07
CA LYS A 38 4.82 6.14 22.98
C LYS A 38 4.93 4.60 22.92
N SER A 39 3.85 3.93 22.53
CA SER A 39 3.79 2.49 22.32
C SER A 39 4.22 2.04 20.94
N THR A 40 4.61 2.96 20.04
CA THR A 40 5.06 2.59 18.70
C THR A 40 6.40 1.86 18.78
N GLU A 41 6.42 0.63 18.29
CA GLU A 41 7.62 -0.17 18.11
C GLU A 41 7.97 -0.19 16.62
N TYR A 42 9.24 0.11 16.29
CA TYR A 42 9.70 0.03 14.91
C TYR A 42 10.14 -1.39 14.61
N LYS A 43 9.48 -2.00 13.63
CA LYS A 43 9.79 -3.33 13.14
C LYS A 43 10.37 -3.24 11.75
N GLU A 44 11.51 -3.87 11.53
CA GLU A 44 12.17 -3.90 10.23
C GLU A 44 11.65 -5.06 9.40
N TYR A 45 11.35 -4.78 8.15
CA TYR A 45 11.01 -5.76 7.13
C TYR A 45 11.98 -5.63 5.95
N TYR A 46 12.35 -6.75 5.38
CA TYR A 46 13.32 -6.86 4.29
C TYR A 46 12.63 -7.33 3.03
N LEU A 47 12.98 -6.68 1.90
CA LEU A 47 12.54 -7.08 0.57
C LEU A 47 13.45 -8.20 0.07
N ASP A 48 12.92 -9.41 -0.04
CA ASP A 48 13.73 -10.56 -0.43
C ASP A 48 13.65 -10.81 -1.96
N ARG A 49 14.60 -11.61 -2.47
CA ARG A 49 14.69 -11.98 -3.89
C ARG A 49 13.48 -12.77 -4.41
N ASN A 50 12.74 -13.45 -3.51
CA ASN A 50 11.56 -14.23 -3.85
C ASN A 50 10.28 -13.41 -3.79
N ARG A 51 10.38 -12.08 -3.78
CA ARG A 51 9.27 -11.16 -3.64
C ARG A 51 8.53 -11.27 -2.30
N ARG A 52 9.21 -11.72 -1.27
CA ARG A 52 8.66 -11.74 0.08
C ARG A 52 9.07 -10.47 0.83
N LEU A 53 8.16 -10.03 1.68
CA LEU A 53 8.39 -9.02 2.70
C LEU A 53 8.54 -9.76 4.04
N THR A 54 9.75 -9.85 4.56
CA THR A 54 10.08 -10.72 5.71
C THR A 54 10.83 -9.96 6.80
N THR A 55 10.70 -10.41 8.04
CA THR A 55 11.49 -9.91 9.17
C THR A 55 12.83 -10.63 9.33
N GLU A 56 13.08 -11.67 8.55
CA GLU A 56 14.33 -12.40 8.56
C GLU A 56 15.37 -11.75 7.66
N ILE A 57 16.56 -11.53 8.19
CA ILE A 57 17.72 -11.11 7.40
C ILE A 57 18.23 -12.34 6.65
N LEU A 58 17.93 -12.42 5.37
CA LEU A 58 18.53 -13.43 4.52
C LEU A 58 19.99 -13.06 4.29
N GLY A 59 20.88 -14.05 4.48
CA GLY A 59 22.34 -13.85 4.41
C GLY A 59 22.78 -13.07 3.17
N LEU A 60 23.80 -12.25 3.35
CA LEU A 60 24.34 -11.31 2.35
C LEU A 60 24.99 -12.00 1.12
N ASP A 61 24.91 -13.29 1.02
CA ASP A 61 25.65 -14.09 0.03
C ASP A 61 25.14 -13.97 -1.41
N ASN A 62 24.16 -13.11 -1.64
CA ASN A 62 23.64 -12.99 -2.99
C ASN A 62 23.32 -11.53 -3.35
N GLU A 63 24.00 -11.05 -4.36
CA GLU A 63 23.63 -9.90 -5.17
C GLU A 63 22.27 -10.12 -5.82
N SER A 64 21.18 -10.08 -5.04
CA SER A 64 19.85 -10.17 -5.58
C SER A 64 19.33 -8.77 -5.84
N SER A 65 19.17 -8.44 -7.10
CA SER A 65 18.52 -7.20 -7.52
C SER A 65 17.22 -7.51 -8.25
N SER A 66 16.19 -6.73 -7.98
CA SER A 66 14.98 -6.70 -8.79
C SER A 66 15.12 -5.60 -9.83
N LYS A 67 14.75 -5.90 -11.07
CA LYS A 67 14.87 -4.96 -12.19
C LYS A 67 13.51 -4.77 -12.85
N TYR A 68 13.27 -3.56 -13.32
CA TYR A 68 12.14 -3.24 -14.18
C TYR A 68 12.52 -2.12 -15.15
N THR A 69 11.72 -1.94 -16.18
CA THR A 69 11.89 -0.86 -17.14
C THR A 69 10.72 0.10 -17.00
N PHE A 70 11.01 1.34 -16.67
CA PHE A 70 10.02 2.40 -16.65
C PHE A 70 9.80 2.97 -18.06
N ASP A 71 8.54 3.05 -18.47
CA ASP A 71 8.14 3.72 -19.71
C ASP A 71 7.41 5.03 -19.41
N PRO A 72 8.00 6.19 -19.68
CA PRO A 72 7.35 7.48 -19.43
C PRO A 72 6.10 7.73 -20.29
N LYS A 73 5.88 6.93 -21.34
CA LYS A 73 4.65 6.99 -22.15
C LYS A 73 3.52 6.15 -21.59
N ASN A 74 3.83 5.25 -20.68
CA ASN A 74 2.87 4.40 -19.99
C ASN A 74 3.18 4.35 -18.48
N PRO A 75 3.13 5.50 -17.77
CA PRO A 75 3.44 5.55 -16.35
C PRO A 75 2.43 4.75 -15.53
N VAL A 76 2.88 4.29 -14.35
CA VAL A 76 1.99 3.64 -13.39
C VAL A 76 0.92 4.64 -12.94
N PRO A 77 -0.38 4.33 -13.07
CA PRO A 77 -1.44 5.21 -12.61
C PRO A 77 -1.35 5.47 -11.10
N THR A 78 -1.66 6.69 -10.69
CA THR A 78 -1.76 7.03 -9.27
C THR A 78 -3.17 6.72 -8.78
N ILE A 79 -3.26 5.79 -7.84
CA ILE A 79 -4.53 5.37 -7.23
C ILE A 79 -4.48 5.69 -5.75
N GLY A 80 -5.37 6.57 -5.30
CA GLY A 80 -5.40 7.03 -3.90
C GLY A 80 -4.15 7.82 -3.49
N GLY A 81 -3.85 7.82 -2.19
CA GLY A 81 -2.69 8.52 -1.62
C GLY A 81 -2.96 9.99 -1.30
N SER A 82 -1.89 10.77 -1.15
CA SER A 82 -1.94 12.18 -0.72
C SER A 82 -2.19 13.13 -1.90
N LEU A 83 -3.15 12.82 -2.74
CA LEU A 83 -3.53 13.69 -3.85
C LEU A 83 -4.53 14.75 -3.40
N SER A 84 -4.33 15.98 -3.83
CA SER A 84 -5.32 17.05 -3.70
C SER A 84 -6.19 17.08 -4.95
N ALA A 85 -7.27 16.33 -4.91
CA ALA A 85 -8.26 16.27 -5.99
C ALA A 85 -9.67 16.19 -5.41
N ALA A 86 -10.66 16.56 -6.22
CA ALA A 86 -12.08 16.41 -5.88
C ALA A 86 -12.63 15.07 -6.42
N ALA A 87 -13.81 14.69 -5.92
CA ALA A 87 -14.54 13.58 -6.53
C ALA A 87 -14.74 13.81 -8.06
N PRO A 88 -14.68 12.76 -8.89
CA PRO A 88 -14.63 11.35 -8.53
C PRO A 88 -13.23 10.78 -8.30
N TRP A 89 -12.16 11.57 -8.56
CA TRP A 89 -10.77 11.08 -8.52
C TRP A 89 -10.23 10.83 -7.11
N LEU A 90 -10.71 11.58 -6.14
CA LEU A 90 -10.38 11.38 -4.73
C LEU A 90 -11.64 11.33 -3.89
N CYS A 91 -11.97 10.14 -3.42
CA CYS A 91 -13.03 9.89 -2.46
C CYS A 91 -12.44 9.54 -1.10
N PRO A 92 -13.11 9.84 0.01
CA PRO A 92 -12.68 9.34 1.32
C PRO A 92 -12.68 7.81 1.34
N GLY A 93 -11.71 7.22 2.04
CA GLY A 93 -11.64 5.78 2.27
C GLY A 93 -10.46 5.10 1.60
N ALA A 94 -10.51 3.79 1.57
CA ALA A 94 -9.52 2.94 0.94
C ALA A 94 -9.76 2.88 -0.58
N PHE A 95 -8.69 2.62 -1.30
CA PHE A 95 -8.72 2.45 -2.75
C PHE A 95 -8.20 1.08 -3.12
N ASP A 96 -8.98 0.31 -3.84
CA ASP A 96 -8.51 -0.88 -4.54
C ASP A 96 -7.45 -0.46 -5.59
N GLN A 97 -6.33 -1.15 -5.62
CA GLN A 97 -5.20 -0.86 -6.51
C GLN A 97 -5.40 -1.43 -7.93
N ARG A 98 -6.63 -1.37 -8.43
CA ARG A 98 -6.96 -1.66 -9.83
C ARG A 98 -6.99 -0.38 -10.66
N ALA A 99 -6.40 -0.45 -11.83
CA ALA A 99 -6.30 0.67 -12.77
C ALA A 99 -7.62 0.85 -13.57
N ASP A 100 -8.70 1.21 -12.88
CA ASP A 100 -10.00 1.47 -13.49
C ASP A 100 -9.90 2.66 -14.47
N PRO A 101 -10.11 2.45 -15.78
CA PRO A 101 -9.97 3.50 -16.78
C PRO A 101 -11.04 4.59 -16.69
N ASP A 102 -12.21 4.29 -16.12
CA ASP A 102 -13.28 5.27 -15.94
C ASP A 102 -13.00 6.20 -14.75
N ARG A 103 -12.08 5.82 -13.88
CA ARG A 103 -11.80 6.51 -12.62
C ARG A 103 -10.41 7.13 -12.55
N PHE A 104 -9.40 6.50 -13.15
CA PHE A 104 -8.01 6.93 -13.00
C PHE A 104 -7.38 7.31 -14.34
N ILE A 105 -6.90 8.55 -14.41
CA ILE A 105 -6.23 9.07 -15.60
C ILE A 105 -4.95 8.26 -15.87
N GLY A 106 -4.76 7.87 -17.12
CA GLY A 106 -3.63 7.05 -17.54
C GLY A 106 -3.85 5.54 -17.38
N SER A 107 -5.01 5.12 -16.89
CA SER A 107 -5.39 3.71 -16.87
C SER A 107 -5.97 3.30 -18.21
N HIS A 108 -5.64 2.09 -18.65
CA HIS A 108 -6.08 1.55 -19.94
C HIS A 108 -6.91 0.26 -19.81
N ASN A 109 -6.86 -0.36 -18.64
CA ASN A 109 -7.58 -1.59 -18.33
C ASN A 109 -7.90 -1.65 -16.84
N ASN A 110 -8.82 -2.52 -16.46
CA ASN A 110 -9.17 -2.75 -15.05
C ASN A 110 -8.30 -3.83 -14.41
N SER A 111 -7.00 -3.78 -14.64
CA SER A 111 -6.04 -4.75 -14.07
C SER A 111 -5.44 -4.24 -12.76
N PRO A 112 -5.16 -5.14 -11.81
CA PRO A 112 -4.44 -4.77 -10.61
C PRO A 112 -3.05 -4.22 -10.95
N LEU A 113 -2.59 -3.20 -10.23
CA LEU A 113 -1.29 -2.57 -10.49
C LEU A 113 -0.12 -3.55 -10.37
N ASN A 114 -0.23 -4.56 -9.50
CA ASN A 114 0.78 -5.59 -9.33
C ASN A 114 0.93 -6.54 -10.54
N SER A 115 0.01 -6.49 -11.50
CA SER A 115 0.14 -7.23 -12.78
C SER A 115 1.06 -6.57 -13.79
N ARG A 116 1.52 -5.34 -13.51
CA ARG A 116 2.44 -4.61 -14.40
C ARG A 116 3.89 -5.08 -14.18
N ASP A 117 4.64 -5.17 -15.26
CA ASP A 117 6.07 -5.54 -15.23
C ASP A 117 6.96 -4.47 -14.57
N ASP A 118 6.47 -3.22 -14.50
CA ASP A 118 7.17 -2.09 -13.89
C ASP A 118 6.76 -1.82 -12.44
N VAL A 119 5.97 -2.71 -11.83
CA VAL A 119 5.59 -2.67 -10.41
C VAL A 119 6.16 -3.88 -9.68
N LEU A 120 7.06 -3.60 -8.74
CA LEU A 120 7.67 -4.63 -7.91
C LEU A 120 6.86 -4.83 -6.63
N THR A 121 6.24 -5.98 -6.48
CA THR A 121 5.44 -6.31 -5.29
C THR A 121 6.21 -7.26 -4.38
N PHE A 122 6.17 -7.00 -3.08
CA PHE A 122 6.72 -7.85 -2.03
C PHE A 122 5.62 -8.07 -0.99
N GLN A 123 5.40 -9.31 -0.58
CA GLN A 123 4.28 -9.68 0.26
C GLN A 123 4.76 -10.47 1.48
N THR A 124 4.12 -10.25 2.62
CA THR A 124 4.28 -11.13 3.80
C THR A 124 3.53 -12.44 3.57
N GLU A 125 3.86 -13.46 4.36
CA GLU A 125 2.91 -14.54 4.60
C GLU A 125 1.64 -13.96 5.27
N GLU A 126 0.56 -14.72 5.27
CA GLU A 126 -0.67 -14.36 5.98
C GLU A 126 -0.35 -14.06 7.45
N LEU A 127 -0.96 -13.00 7.97
CA LEU A 127 -0.72 -12.60 9.35
C LEU A 127 -1.56 -13.45 10.29
N ASP A 128 -0.91 -14.13 11.24
CA ASP A 128 -1.57 -15.01 12.22
C ASP A 128 -2.31 -14.23 13.32
N ILE A 129 -1.99 -12.95 13.47
CA ILE A 129 -2.55 -12.08 14.51
C ILE A 129 -2.88 -10.69 13.96
N ASP A 130 -3.86 -10.06 14.57
CA ASP A 130 -4.19 -8.66 14.28
C ASP A 130 -2.96 -7.78 14.44
N THR A 131 -2.63 -7.04 13.38
CA THR A 131 -1.46 -6.18 13.33
C THR A 131 -1.86 -4.74 13.07
N GLU A 132 -1.55 -3.85 14.01
CA GLU A 132 -1.75 -2.41 13.84
C GLU A 132 -0.48 -1.75 13.30
N ILE A 133 -0.61 -1.01 12.21
CA ILE A 133 0.46 -0.16 11.66
C ILE A 133 0.07 1.28 11.90
N THR A 134 0.74 1.93 12.88
CA THR A 134 0.46 3.31 13.26
C THR A 134 1.75 4.04 13.57
N GLY A 135 2.09 5.04 12.78
CA GLY A 135 3.31 5.82 12.94
C GLY A 135 4.00 6.10 11.61
N PRO A 136 5.18 6.72 11.63
CA PRO A 136 5.96 6.98 10.42
C PRO A 136 6.46 5.70 9.77
N ILE A 137 6.22 5.57 8.47
CA ILE A 137 6.75 4.49 7.66
C ILE A 137 8.03 4.99 6.98
N LYS A 138 9.11 4.21 7.08
CA LYS A 138 10.39 4.51 6.43
C LYS A 138 10.76 3.39 5.49
N VAL A 139 11.14 3.75 4.27
CA VAL A 139 11.64 2.83 3.27
C VAL A 139 13.08 3.20 2.95
N LYS A 140 13.96 2.19 2.93
CA LYS A 140 15.36 2.34 2.58
C LYS A 140 15.69 1.41 1.43
N LEU A 141 16.05 1.99 0.28
CA LEU A 141 16.35 1.25 -0.94
C LEU A 141 17.78 1.54 -1.39
N TRP A 142 18.48 0.51 -1.87
CA TRP A 142 19.66 0.67 -2.69
C TRP A 142 19.23 0.57 -4.15
N ILE A 143 19.47 1.64 -4.88
CA ILE A 143 18.97 1.76 -6.24
C ILE A 143 20.09 2.09 -7.22
N SER A 144 19.91 1.67 -8.44
CA SER A 144 20.66 2.16 -9.60
C SER A 144 19.71 2.38 -10.77
N SER A 145 20.02 3.33 -11.63
CA SER A 145 19.22 3.63 -12.81
C SER A 145 20.12 3.90 -14.01
N SER A 146 19.67 3.54 -15.19
CA SER A 146 20.29 3.97 -16.45
C SER A 146 19.88 5.38 -16.87
N ALA A 147 18.81 5.93 -16.27
CA ALA A 147 18.39 7.31 -16.49
C ALA A 147 19.24 8.28 -15.64
N LYS A 148 19.35 9.52 -16.11
CA LYS A 148 20.04 10.59 -15.36
C LYS A 148 19.25 11.05 -14.15
N ASP A 149 17.93 10.92 -14.22
CA ASP A 149 16.98 11.34 -13.18
C ASP A 149 15.77 10.41 -13.20
N THR A 150 15.28 10.04 -12.03
CA THR A 150 14.09 9.20 -11.87
C THR A 150 13.60 9.25 -10.42
N ASP A 151 12.30 9.06 -10.23
CA ASP A 151 11.66 8.94 -8.93
C ASP A 151 11.28 7.49 -8.62
N PHE A 152 11.31 7.15 -7.34
CA PHE A 152 10.82 5.88 -6.84
C PHE A 152 9.68 6.12 -5.87
N THR A 153 8.56 5.47 -6.09
CA THR A 153 7.40 5.51 -5.19
C THR A 153 7.20 4.15 -4.54
N VAL A 154 6.77 4.16 -3.29
CA VAL A 154 6.47 2.94 -2.55
C VAL A 154 5.09 3.08 -1.92
N LYS A 155 4.30 2.02 -2.00
CA LYS A 155 3.02 1.89 -1.33
C LYS A 155 3.09 0.75 -0.33
N LEU A 156 2.55 0.97 0.88
CA LEU A 156 2.21 -0.09 1.80
C LEU A 156 0.73 -0.40 1.60
N ILE A 157 0.42 -1.65 1.34
CA ILE A 157 -0.92 -2.09 0.95
C ILE A 157 -1.35 -3.20 1.91
N ASP A 158 -2.60 -3.14 2.34
CA ASP A 158 -3.27 -4.19 3.07
C ASP A 158 -3.97 -5.09 2.04
N LEU A 159 -3.50 -6.33 1.94
CA LEU A 159 -4.03 -7.30 0.99
C LEU A 159 -5.12 -8.13 1.66
N PHE A 160 -6.34 -7.99 1.16
CA PHE A 160 -7.48 -8.77 1.62
C PHE A 160 -7.56 -10.10 0.86
N PRO A 161 -7.82 -11.21 1.56
CA PRO A 161 -8.02 -12.50 0.90
C PRO A 161 -9.25 -12.48 0.01
N SER A 162 -9.31 -13.41 -0.92
CA SER A 162 -10.50 -13.65 -1.74
C SER A 162 -11.70 -13.98 -0.87
N THR A 163 -12.85 -13.40 -1.22
CA THR A 163 -14.15 -13.69 -0.60
C THR A 163 -15.20 -13.98 -1.68
N ASP A 164 -16.39 -14.41 -1.28
CA ASP A 164 -17.50 -14.62 -2.24
C ASP A 164 -17.88 -13.33 -2.99
N GLU A 165 -17.71 -12.16 -2.36
CA GLU A 165 -17.95 -10.85 -2.98
C GLU A 165 -16.76 -10.35 -3.78
N TYR A 166 -15.55 -10.73 -3.39
CA TYR A 166 -14.29 -10.33 -4.01
C TYR A 166 -13.47 -11.56 -4.37
N VAL A 167 -13.83 -12.21 -5.44
CA VAL A 167 -13.22 -13.48 -5.89
C VAL A 167 -11.71 -13.37 -6.10
N GLU A 168 -11.22 -12.19 -6.48
CA GLU A 168 -9.79 -11.93 -6.71
C GLU A 168 -9.09 -11.26 -5.51
N GLY A 169 -9.80 -11.09 -4.38
CA GLY A 169 -9.31 -10.30 -3.26
C GLY A 169 -9.28 -8.80 -3.55
N LEU A 170 -8.86 -8.02 -2.56
CA LEU A 170 -8.66 -6.57 -2.67
C LEU A 170 -7.24 -6.20 -2.24
N ALA A 171 -6.63 -5.24 -2.89
CA ALA A 171 -5.30 -4.74 -2.58
C ALA A 171 -5.24 -3.20 -2.62
#